data_6a6ae7f5fd9c0f5a84e3942ff6f06844
#
_entry.id   6a6ae7f5fd9c0f5a84e3942ff6f06844
#
_cell.length_a   1.000
_cell.length_b   1.000
_cell.length_c   1.000
_cell.angle_alpha   90.00
_cell.angle_beta   90.00
_cell.angle_gamma   90.00
#
_symmetry.space_group_name_H-M   'P 1'
#
loop_
_entity.id
_entity.type
_entity.pdbx_description
1 polymer ?
#
loop_
_entity_poly.entity_id
_entity_poly.type
_entity_poly.pdbx_seq_one_letter_code
_entity_poly.pdbx_strand_id
1 'polypeptide(L)'
;MNKIVFFLPAFYSPKCRNSSGGTISNYLMIRQLSNYYKINIVSPDVKVDPILNENISCITTNQYVGISLYNKLKKIKWYSDSIKNYFAKNKPDVAVYTNTTNLFFNRKKCKKNILLVRAYEDFFSIKMAGENKVESLVRRMKKTLLTKKIHKVYNEVDIIITNSNYMRDKIIKEFEITQPEKIKVVYPPIDISPSHPYKNISNIARRVTIGMINPSPAKGDFIFIGLAKKFPNVNFMYFSKNNKQYQLENIIYGGWISDRSSLFSKIDLLIVSSQWPEPFGRVSVEAIRSGLPVIVSGSGGLTETVDKLFVIEKYDCIDEWVNKVEWAFNNTDILENTWSKSLEVSEQFVTEQHEKSLLEIFHS
;
A
#
# COMPACT_ATOMS: atom_id res chain seq x y z
N MET A 1 -22.95 14.45 -15.99
CA MET A 1 -21.78 13.95 -15.23
C MET A 1 -21.87 12.43 -15.19
N ASN A 2 -20.87 11.72 -15.71
CA ASN A 2 -20.87 10.26 -15.75
C ASN A 2 -20.87 9.66 -14.34
N LYS A 3 -21.51 8.50 -14.17
CA LYS A 3 -21.65 7.82 -12.88
C LYS A 3 -20.65 6.68 -12.74
N ILE A 4 -19.90 6.70 -11.65
CA ILE A 4 -18.95 5.62 -11.30
C ILE A 4 -19.46 4.92 -10.04
N VAL A 5 -19.37 3.58 -10.01
CA VAL A 5 -19.58 2.81 -8.78
C VAL A 5 -18.30 2.10 -8.35
N PHE A 6 -17.98 2.20 -7.08
CA PHE A 6 -16.89 1.47 -6.43
C PHE A 6 -17.44 0.39 -5.50
N PHE A 7 -17.00 -0.83 -5.70
CA PHE A 7 -17.27 -1.95 -4.80
C PHE A 7 -16.04 -2.22 -3.93
N LEU A 8 -16.07 -1.76 -2.69
CA LEU A 8 -14.91 -1.75 -1.80
C LEU A 8 -15.11 -2.64 -0.56
N PRO A 9 -14.06 -3.32 -0.05
CA PRO A 9 -14.12 -4.05 1.21
C PRO A 9 -14.29 -3.15 2.43
N ALA A 10 -13.75 -1.93 2.36
CA ALA A 10 -13.87 -0.87 3.35
C ALA A 10 -13.59 0.48 2.68
N PHE A 11 -14.19 1.55 3.21
CA PHE A 11 -13.91 2.92 2.79
C PHE A 11 -13.68 3.79 4.02
N TYR A 12 -12.41 4.18 4.23
CA TYR A 12 -11.96 4.90 5.41
C TYR A 12 -11.25 6.20 5.05
N SER A 13 -11.49 7.25 5.82
CA SER A 13 -10.67 8.46 5.75
C SER A 13 -9.24 8.18 6.24
N PRO A 14 -8.23 8.97 5.81
CA PRO A 14 -6.85 8.81 6.26
C PRO A 14 -6.66 8.92 7.79
N LYS A 15 -7.51 9.71 8.45
CA LYS A 15 -7.48 9.89 9.91
C LYS A 15 -8.01 8.68 10.70
N CYS A 16 -8.72 7.77 10.05
CA CYS A 16 -9.26 6.59 10.70
C CYS A 16 -8.12 5.67 11.19
N ARG A 17 -8.16 5.27 12.47
CA ARG A 17 -7.16 4.37 13.08
C ARG A 17 -6.99 3.05 12.31
N ASN A 18 -8.01 2.59 11.60
CA ASN A 18 -8.00 1.34 10.84
C ASN A 18 -7.49 1.51 9.40
N SER A 19 -7.12 2.71 8.98
CA SER A 19 -6.64 2.96 7.64
C SER A 19 -5.31 2.26 7.37
N SER A 20 -5.24 1.64 6.21
CA SER A 20 -4.04 1.04 5.62
C SER A 20 -3.61 1.86 4.41
N GLY A 21 -2.42 1.61 3.87
CA GLY A 21 -1.95 2.28 2.65
C GLY A 21 -2.93 2.12 1.47
N GLY A 22 -3.55 0.93 1.34
CA GLY A 22 -4.54 0.67 0.29
C GLY A 22 -5.85 1.44 0.49
N THR A 23 -6.37 1.52 1.73
CA THR A 23 -7.60 2.28 2.02
C THR A 23 -7.39 3.79 1.87
N ILE A 24 -6.23 4.31 2.26
CA ILE A 24 -5.85 5.72 2.05
C ILE A 24 -5.80 6.04 0.55
N SER A 25 -5.14 5.18 -0.23
CA SER A 25 -5.06 5.37 -1.69
C SER A 25 -6.44 5.31 -2.36
N ASN A 26 -7.35 4.45 -1.91
CA ASN A 26 -8.73 4.41 -2.40
C ASN A 26 -9.48 5.70 -2.06
N TYR A 27 -9.33 6.19 -0.84
CA TYR A 27 -9.97 7.43 -0.40
C TYR A 27 -9.50 8.63 -1.25
N LEU A 28 -8.19 8.79 -1.43
CA LEU A 28 -7.63 9.89 -2.20
C LEU A 28 -8.04 9.82 -3.68
N MET A 29 -8.00 8.63 -4.29
CA MET A 29 -8.46 8.41 -5.65
C MET A 29 -9.94 8.80 -5.83
N ILE A 30 -10.81 8.35 -4.94
CA ILE A 30 -12.25 8.65 -5.00
C ILE A 30 -12.50 10.14 -4.81
N ARG A 31 -11.78 10.78 -3.88
CA ARG A 31 -11.88 12.22 -3.65
C ARG A 31 -11.47 13.01 -4.90
N GLN A 32 -10.40 12.66 -5.58
CA GLN A 32 -9.99 13.31 -6.84
C GLN A 32 -11.04 13.12 -7.94
N LEU A 33 -11.49 11.89 -8.16
CA LEU A 33 -12.50 11.60 -9.18
C LEU A 33 -13.84 12.26 -8.90
N SER A 34 -14.19 12.54 -7.64
CA SER A 34 -15.46 13.20 -7.28
C SER A 34 -15.56 14.65 -7.75
N ASN A 35 -14.45 15.28 -8.14
CA ASN A 35 -14.46 16.60 -8.77
C ASN A 35 -15.04 16.56 -10.20
N TYR A 36 -15.02 15.39 -10.84
CA TYR A 36 -15.40 15.20 -12.25
C TYR A 36 -16.60 14.27 -12.45
N TYR A 37 -16.89 13.39 -11.47
CA TYR A 37 -17.86 12.30 -11.59
C TYR A 37 -18.78 12.23 -10.39
N LYS A 38 -20.01 11.70 -10.60
CA LYS A 38 -20.87 11.24 -9.51
C LYS A 38 -20.44 9.85 -9.09
N ILE A 39 -20.08 9.66 -7.82
CA ILE A 39 -19.50 8.43 -7.32
C ILE A 39 -20.44 7.77 -6.30
N ASN A 40 -20.73 6.52 -6.54
CA ASN A 40 -21.42 5.66 -5.59
C ASN A 40 -20.42 4.65 -5.01
N ILE A 41 -20.42 4.49 -3.71
CA ILE A 41 -19.57 3.52 -2.99
C ILE A 41 -20.49 2.48 -2.37
N VAL A 42 -20.26 1.22 -2.72
CA VAL A 42 -20.91 0.06 -2.09
C VAL A 42 -19.86 -0.64 -1.22
N SER A 43 -19.98 -0.46 0.09
CA SER A 43 -19.01 -1.01 1.06
C SER A 43 -19.73 -1.37 2.36
N PRO A 44 -19.42 -2.56 2.95
CA PRO A 44 -20.03 -2.96 4.23
C PRO A 44 -19.48 -2.18 5.43
N ASP A 45 -18.35 -1.51 5.27
CA ASP A 45 -17.68 -0.78 6.36
C ASP A 45 -17.18 0.57 5.84
N VAL A 46 -17.82 1.64 6.30
CA VAL A 46 -17.53 3.02 5.90
C VAL A 46 -17.26 3.85 7.15
N LYS A 47 -16.06 4.46 7.20
CA LYS A 47 -15.64 5.37 8.27
C LYS A 47 -14.96 6.59 7.66
N VAL A 48 -15.78 7.58 7.33
CA VAL A 48 -15.32 8.83 6.71
C VAL A 48 -15.75 10.02 7.55
N ASP A 49 -15.01 11.10 7.44
CA ASP A 49 -15.40 12.37 8.03
C ASP A 49 -16.69 12.88 7.37
N PRO A 50 -17.54 13.63 8.08
CA PRO A 50 -18.83 14.09 7.57
C PRO A 50 -18.73 15.00 6.33
N ILE A 51 -17.55 15.48 5.99
CA ILE A 51 -17.29 16.33 4.82
C ILE A 51 -16.89 15.46 3.63
N LEU A 52 -17.80 14.63 3.15
CA LEU A 52 -17.68 14.08 1.80
C LEU A 52 -18.19 15.13 0.80
N ASN A 53 -17.52 15.20 -0.37
CA ASN A 53 -18.02 15.95 -1.50
C ASN A 53 -19.47 15.50 -1.82
N GLU A 54 -20.37 16.42 -2.16
CA GLU A 54 -21.77 16.14 -2.54
C GLU A 54 -21.92 15.13 -3.68
N ASN A 55 -20.87 14.96 -4.49
CA ASN A 55 -20.83 13.98 -5.56
C ASN A 55 -20.56 12.53 -5.09
N ILE A 56 -20.33 12.29 -3.79
CA ILE A 56 -20.06 10.96 -3.24
C ILE A 56 -21.26 10.49 -2.40
N SER A 57 -21.80 9.33 -2.74
CA SER A 57 -22.81 8.65 -1.95
C SER A 57 -22.38 7.24 -1.56
N CYS A 58 -22.70 6.82 -0.32
CA CYS A 58 -22.30 5.54 0.23
C CYS A 58 -23.51 4.66 0.53
N ILE A 59 -23.43 3.39 0.09
CA ILE A 59 -24.35 2.31 0.47
C ILE A 59 -23.55 1.38 1.41
N THR A 60 -23.96 1.35 2.67
CA THR A 60 -23.24 0.62 3.74
C THR A 60 -24.20 -0.09 4.67
N THR A 61 -23.68 -1.02 5.46
CA THR A 61 -24.42 -1.64 6.56
C THR A 61 -23.79 -1.42 7.92
N ASN A 62 -22.48 -1.25 8.00
CA ASN A 62 -21.66 -1.16 9.24
C ASN A 62 -21.94 -2.26 10.30
N GLN A 63 -22.68 -3.33 9.93
CA GLN A 63 -23.16 -4.36 10.88
C GLN A 63 -22.24 -5.57 10.98
N TYR A 64 -21.29 -5.77 10.04
CA TYR A 64 -20.49 -6.99 9.94
C TYR A 64 -19.04 -6.73 10.31
N VAL A 65 -18.82 -6.26 11.53
CA VAL A 65 -17.50 -6.00 12.08
C VAL A 65 -17.04 -7.25 12.84
N GLY A 66 -15.90 -7.85 12.45
CA GLY A 66 -15.26 -8.97 13.16
C GLY A 66 -14.75 -10.08 12.25
N ILE A 67 -13.87 -10.93 12.84
CA ILE A 67 -13.05 -11.93 12.13
C ILE A 67 -13.77 -13.28 12.00
N SER A 68 -14.91 -13.49 12.68
CA SER A 68 -15.59 -14.78 12.73
C SER A 68 -16.01 -15.26 11.33
N LEU A 69 -15.98 -16.59 11.11
CA LEU A 69 -16.41 -17.20 9.84
C LEU A 69 -17.86 -16.81 9.48
N TYR A 70 -18.73 -16.72 10.48
CA TYR A 70 -20.12 -16.30 10.35
C TYR A 70 -20.22 -14.86 9.78
N ASN A 71 -19.44 -13.93 10.32
CA ASN A 71 -19.41 -12.55 9.81
C ASN A 71 -18.83 -12.47 8.40
N LYS A 72 -17.83 -13.29 8.07
CA LYS A 72 -17.27 -13.37 6.70
C LYS A 72 -18.30 -13.85 5.70
N LEU A 73 -19.10 -14.89 6.02
CA LEU A 73 -20.14 -15.40 5.15
C LEU A 73 -21.29 -14.38 4.97
N LYS A 74 -21.73 -13.76 6.06
CA LYS A 74 -22.75 -12.68 6.01
C LYS A 74 -22.27 -11.50 5.15
N LYS A 75 -21.01 -11.13 5.28
CA LYS A 75 -20.39 -10.07 4.45
C LYS A 75 -20.41 -10.43 2.96
N ILE A 76 -20.08 -11.67 2.60
CA ILE A 76 -20.13 -12.14 1.21
C ILE A 76 -21.58 -12.09 0.68
N LYS A 77 -22.57 -12.56 1.45
CA LYS A 77 -23.97 -12.50 1.07
C LYS A 77 -24.43 -11.05 0.88
N TRP A 78 -24.12 -10.18 1.84
CA TRP A 78 -24.42 -8.76 1.74
C TRP A 78 -23.87 -8.12 0.45
N TYR A 79 -22.62 -8.44 0.10
CA TYR A 79 -22.02 -7.95 -1.15
C TYR A 79 -22.81 -8.44 -2.36
N SER A 80 -23.11 -9.73 -2.44
CA SER A 80 -23.87 -10.31 -3.54
C SER A 80 -25.20 -9.59 -3.72
N ASP A 81 -25.94 -9.42 -2.62
CA ASP A 81 -27.27 -8.82 -2.65
C ASP A 81 -27.21 -7.30 -2.94
N SER A 82 -26.26 -6.60 -2.32
CA SER A 82 -26.09 -5.15 -2.54
C SER A 82 -25.65 -4.82 -3.95
N ILE A 83 -24.75 -5.61 -4.55
CA ILE A 83 -24.31 -5.40 -5.93
C ILE A 83 -25.45 -5.67 -6.91
N LYS A 84 -26.21 -6.76 -6.71
CA LYS A 84 -27.42 -7.06 -7.52
C LYS A 84 -28.46 -5.96 -7.44
N ASN A 85 -28.79 -5.53 -6.21
CA ASN A 85 -29.77 -4.46 -5.96
C ASN A 85 -29.30 -3.12 -6.53
N TYR A 86 -28.01 -2.84 -6.44
CA TYR A 86 -27.46 -1.62 -7.03
C TYR A 86 -27.69 -1.59 -8.56
N PHE A 87 -27.29 -2.64 -9.27
CA PHE A 87 -27.47 -2.72 -10.72
C PHE A 87 -28.94 -2.86 -11.18
N ALA A 88 -29.85 -3.32 -10.31
CA ALA A 88 -31.27 -3.33 -10.61
C ALA A 88 -31.86 -1.91 -10.63
N LYS A 89 -31.32 -1.00 -9.84
CA LYS A 89 -31.82 0.37 -9.65
C LYS A 89 -30.98 1.44 -10.37
N ASN A 90 -29.75 1.13 -10.76
CA ASN A 90 -28.78 2.07 -11.30
C ASN A 90 -28.09 1.54 -12.54
N LYS A 91 -27.77 2.46 -13.44
CA LYS A 91 -26.98 2.19 -14.66
C LYS A 91 -25.71 3.07 -14.59
N PRO A 92 -24.64 2.64 -13.92
CA PRO A 92 -23.39 3.36 -13.92
C PRO A 92 -22.68 3.25 -15.28
N ASP A 93 -21.88 4.26 -15.63
CA ASP A 93 -21.04 4.20 -16.84
C ASP A 93 -19.78 3.36 -16.59
N VAL A 94 -19.23 3.46 -15.37
CA VAL A 94 -18.03 2.73 -14.95
C VAL A 94 -18.30 1.97 -13.65
N ALA A 95 -17.90 0.70 -13.59
CA ALA A 95 -17.89 -0.11 -12.38
C ALA A 95 -16.46 -0.49 -11.99
N VAL A 96 -16.05 -0.16 -10.75
CA VAL A 96 -14.72 -0.46 -10.21
C VAL A 96 -14.83 -1.54 -9.15
N TYR A 97 -14.18 -2.66 -9.39
CA TYR A 97 -14.08 -3.79 -8.47
C TYR A 97 -12.70 -3.83 -7.83
N THR A 98 -12.61 -4.41 -6.65
CA THR A 98 -11.33 -4.72 -5.98
C THR A 98 -11.13 -6.23 -5.94
N ASN A 99 -9.97 -6.68 -5.52
CA ASN A 99 -9.63 -8.10 -5.36
C ASN A 99 -10.68 -8.90 -4.55
N THR A 100 -11.31 -8.27 -3.56
CA THR A 100 -12.35 -8.93 -2.73
C THR A 100 -13.73 -8.94 -3.34
N THR A 101 -13.99 -8.06 -4.30
CA THR A 101 -15.30 -7.91 -4.94
C THR A 101 -15.34 -8.38 -6.39
N ASN A 102 -14.19 -8.76 -6.95
CA ASN A 102 -14.06 -9.26 -8.32
C ASN A 102 -14.90 -10.52 -8.61
N LEU A 103 -15.15 -11.35 -7.59
CA LEU A 103 -16.00 -12.54 -7.71
C LEU A 103 -17.47 -12.22 -8.07
N PHE A 104 -17.89 -10.97 -7.87
CA PHE A 104 -19.23 -10.47 -8.23
C PHE A 104 -19.26 -9.73 -9.57
N PHE A 105 -18.13 -9.72 -10.28
CA PHE A 105 -17.99 -9.11 -11.60
C PHE A 105 -19.01 -9.68 -12.58
N ASN A 106 -19.64 -8.80 -13.36
CA ASN A 106 -20.54 -9.16 -14.44
C ASN A 106 -20.39 -8.16 -15.59
N ARG A 107 -19.72 -8.57 -16.65
CA ARG A 107 -19.41 -7.75 -17.83
C ARG A 107 -20.63 -7.07 -18.46
N LYS A 108 -21.80 -7.72 -18.42
CA LYS A 108 -23.03 -7.23 -19.08
C LYS A 108 -23.72 -6.10 -18.32
N LYS A 109 -23.28 -5.78 -17.10
CA LYS A 109 -23.97 -4.83 -16.22
C LYS A 109 -23.46 -3.38 -16.33
N CYS A 110 -22.29 -3.17 -16.93
CA CYS A 110 -21.69 -1.85 -17.09
C CYS A 110 -20.96 -1.75 -18.41
N LYS A 111 -20.84 -0.55 -18.97
CA LYS A 111 -20.13 -0.29 -20.23
C LYS A 111 -18.63 -0.49 -20.06
N LYS A 112 -18.06 0.00 -18.96
CA LYS A 112 -16.64 -0.08 -18.63
C LYS A 112 -16.45 -0.67 -17.24
N ASN A 113 -15.64 -1.71 -17.15
CA ASN A 113 -15.37 -2.43 -15.91
C ASN A 113 -13.87 -2.36 -15.59
N ILE A 114 -13.55 -1.87 -14.42
CA ILE A 114 -12.18 -1.68 -13.94
C ILE A 114 -11.94 -2.60 -12.75
N LEU A 115 -10.81 -3.30 -12.76
CA LEU A 115 -10.34 -4.07 -11.60
C LEU A 115 -9.16 -3.34 -10.94
N LEU A 116 -9.29 -3.05 -9.66
CA LEU A 116 -8.29 -2.38 -8.86
C LEU A 116 -7.50 -3.40 -8.04
N VAL A 117 -6.21 -3.60 -8.37
CA VAL A 117 -5.34 -4.62 -7.77
C VAL A 117 -4.14 -3.93 -7.12
N ARG A 118 -4.14 -3.86 -5.79
CA ARG A 118 -3.10 -3.17 -5.01
C ARG A 118 -2.39 -4.05 -3.99
N ALA A 119 -2.78 -5.32 -3.88
CA ALA A 119 -2.21 -6.32 -2.98
C ALA A 119 -2.49 -7.73 -3.49
N TYR A 120 -2.14 -8.74 -2.71
CA TYR A 120 -2.05 -10.13 -3.17
C TYR A 120 -3.26 -11.02 -2.81
N GLU A 121 -4.43 -10.46 -2.53
CA GLU A 121 -5.59 -11.24 -2.06
C GLU A 121 -6.03 -12.34 -3.04
N ASP A 122 -5.78 -12.13 -4.35
CA ASP A 122 -6.09 -13.09 -5.42
C ASP A 122 -4.91 -14.00 -5.83
N PHE A 123 -3.72 -13.73 -5.28
CA PHE A 123 -2.49 -14.45 -5.66
C PHE A 123 -2.30 -15.67 -4.78
N PHE A 124 -3.00 -16.75 -5.08
CA PHE A 124 -2.94 -17.97 -4.27
C PHE A 124 -1.62 -18.75 -4.40
N SER A 125 -0.76 -18.40 -5.34
CA SER A 125 0.60 -18.93 -5.48
C SER A 125 1.54 -18.36 -4.42
N ILE A 126 1.26 -17.15 -3.90
CA ILE A 126 2.12 -16.46 -2.95
C ILE A 126 1.76 -16.89 -1.52
N LYS A 127 2.74 -17.42 -0.80
CA LYS A 127 2.63 -17.66 0.64
C LYS A 127 2.86 -16.35 1.38
N MET A 128 1.90 -15.96 2.21
CA MET A 128 2.04 -14.76 3.04
C MET A 128 3.01 -15.02 4.20
N ALA A 129 3.88 -14.04 4.49
CA ALA A 129 4.79 -14.13 5.62
C ALA A 129 3.99 -14.22 6.94
N GLY A 130 4.32 -15.21 7.78
CA GLY A 130 3.59 -15.49 9.02
C GLY A 130 2.31 -16.30 8.86
N GLU A 131 2.02 -16.81 7.64
CA GLU A 131 0.86 -17.66 7.36
C GLU A 131 0.88 -18.93 8.22
N ASN A 132 -0.16 -19.14 9.03
CA ASN A 132 -0.31 -20.35 9.84
C ASN A 132 -0.89 -21.53 9.03
N LYS A 133 -0.92 -22.74 9.63
CA LYS A 133 -1.41 -23.96 8.95
C LYS A 133 -2.85 -23.83 8.44
N VAL A 134 -3.74 -23.18 9.20
CA VAL A 134 -5.15 -23.00 8.83
C VAL A 134 -5.27 -22.04 7.64
N GLU A 135 -4.56 -20.94 7.67
CA GLU A 135 -4.52 -19.96 6.56
C GLU A 135 -3.97 -20.60 5.29
N SER A 136 -2.92 -21.41 5.41
CA SER A 136 -2.34 -22.15 4.27
C SER A 136 -3.36 -23.13 3.67
N LEU A 137 -4.12 -23.86 4.50
CA LEU A 137 -5.18 -24.75 4.02
C LEU A 137 -6.28 -23.97 3.30
N VAL A 138 -6.75 -22.88 3.91
CA VAL A 138 -7.78 -22.01 3.29
C VAL A 138 -7.29 -21.44 1.96
N ARG A 139 -6.03 -21.02 1.86
CA ARG A 139 -5.44 -20.54 0.60
C ARG A 139 -5.43 -21.63 -0.46
N ARG A 140 -5.04 -22.87 -0.11
CA ARG A 140 -5.07 -24.02 -1.04
C ARG A 140 -6.49 -24.33 -1.53
N MET A 141 -7.47 -24.32 -0.63
CA MET A 141 -8.89 -24.52 -1.00
C MET A 141 -9.36 -23.41 -1.95
N LYS A 142 -9.05 -22.13 -1.65
CA LYS A 142 -9.38 -21.01 -2.55
C LYS A 142 -8.70 -21.18 -3.91
N LYS A 143 -7.44 -21.59 -3.95
CA LYS A 143 -6.72 -21.88 -5.19
C LYS A 143 -7.50 -22.88 -6.04
N THR A 144 -7.90 -24.01 -5.48
CA THR A 144 -8.63 -25.05 -6.23
C THR A 144 -10.00 -24.56 -6.73
N LEU A 145 -10.75 -23.83 -5.87
CA LEU A 145 -12.14 -23.47 -6.16
C LEU A 145 -12.29 -22.19 -6.99
N LEU A 146 -11.38 -21.23 -6.83
CA LEU A 146 -11.56 -19.86 -7.34
C LEU A 146 -10.63 -19.49 -8.49
N THR A 147 -9.51 -20.20 -8.69
CA THR A 147 -8.50 -19.84 -9.71
C THR A 147 -9.12 -19.62 -11.08
N LYS A 148 -9.87 -20.57 -11.60
CA LYS A 148 -10.49 -20.45 -12.94
C LYS A 148 -11.41 -19.23 -13.06
N LYS A 149 -12.19 -18.95 -12.02
CA LYS A 149 -13.10 -17.79 -11.99
C LYS A 149 -12.33 -16.47 -11.94
N ILE A 150 -11.28 -16.41 -11.12
CA ILE A 150 -10.45 -15.20 -10.99
C ILE A 150 -9.66 -14.95 -12.28
N HIS A 151 -9.03 -15.96 -12.88
CA HIS A 151 -8.36 -15.82 -14.17
C HIS A 151 -9.33 -15.29 -15.26
N LYS A 152 -10.56 -15.81 -15.28
CA LYS A 152 -11.59 -15.31 -16.19
C LYS A 152 -11.87 -13.82 -15.96
N VAL A 153 -12.06 -13.39 -14.71
CA VAL A 153 -12.30 -11.98 -14.37
C VAL A 153 -11.14 -11.10 -14.84
N TYR A 154 -9.90 -11.48 -14.52
CA TYR A 154 -8.71 -10.72 -14.90
C TYR A 154 -8.55 -10.61 -16.42
N ASN A 155 -8.98 -11.60 -17.20
CA ASN A 155 -8.94 -11.56 -18.66
C ASN A 155 -10.15 -10.84 -19.29
N GLU A 156 -11.30 -10.80 -18.64
CA GLU A 156 -12.53 -10.21 -19.17
C GLU A 156 -12.78 -8.74 -18.79
N VAL A 157 -12.15 -8.21 -17.73
CA VAL A 157 -12.28 -6.79 -17.39
C VAL A 157 -11.63 -5.91 -18.45
N ASP A 158 -12.19 -4.71 -18.63
CA ASP A 158 -11.71 -3.80 -19.67
C ASP A 158 -10.37 -3.15 -19.28
N ILE A 159 -10.19 -2.80 -18.01
CA ILE A 159 -8.95 -2.20 -17.48
C ILE A 159 -8.61 -2.81 -16.13
N ILE A 160 -7.31 -3.00 -15.88
CA ILE A 160 -6.76 -3.33 -14.57
C ILE A 160 -5.89 -2.15 -14.12
N ILE A 161 -6.19 -1.58 -12.96
CA ILE A 161 -5.35 -0.55 -12.33
C ILE A 161 -4.54 -1.20 -11.22
N THR A 162 -3.22 -1.02 -11.26
CA THR A 162 -2.30 -1.48 -10.23
C THR A 162 -1.39 -0.35 -9.73
N ASN A 163 -0.64 -0.59 -8.66
CA ASN A 163 0.09 0.44 -7.92
C ASN A 163 1.61 0.44 -8.13
N SER A 164 2.13 -0.42 -9.02
CA SER A 164 3.56 -0.47 -9.37
C SER A 164 3.78 -1.29 -10.64
N ASN A 165 4.92 -1.10 -11.29
CA ASN A 165 5.35 -1.97 -12.40
C ASN A 165 5.59 -3.40 -11.92
N TYR A 166 6.15 -3.56 -10.71
CA TYR A 166 6.29 -4.85 -10.08
C TYR A 166 4.95 -5.62 -10.01
N MET A 167 3.89 -4.96 -9.54
CA MET A 167 2.55 -5.57 -9.49
C MET A 167 1.98 -5.85 -10.87
N ARG A 168 2.22 -4.97 -11.86
CA ARG A 168 1.83 -5.22 -13.25
C ARG A 168 2.43 -6.52 -13.76
N ASP A 169 3.74 -6.70 -13.60
CA ASP A 169 4.45 -7.87 -14.10
C ASP A 169 4.00 -9.15 -13.37
N LYS A 170 3.71 -9.04 -12.07
CA LYS A 170 3.12 -10.13 -11.28
C LYS A 170 1.72 -10.51 -11.77
N ILE A 171 0.87 -9.55 -12.08
CA ILE A 171 -0.48 -9.78 -12.62
C ILE A 171 -0.39 -10.50 -13.97
N ILE A 172 0.45 -10.02 -14.88
CA ILE A 172 0.66 -10.63 -16.19
C ILE A 172 1.02 -12.11 -16.04
N LYS A 173 2.00 -12.41 -15.19
CA LYS A 173 2.50 -13.77 -14.97
C LYS A 173 1.50 -14.68 -14.26
N GLU A 174 0.87 -14.20 -13.18
CA GLU A 174 -0.02 -15.03 -12.35
C GLU A 174 -1.32 -15.38 -13.06
N PHE A 175 -1.88 -14.42 -13.82
CA PHE A 175 -3.20 -14.57 -14.46
C PHE A 175 -3.13 -14.78 -15.97
N GLU A 176 -1.92 -14.99 -16.53
CA GLU A 176 -1.70 -15.26 -17.96
C GLU A 176 -2.41 -14.24 -18.84
N ILE A 177 -2.19 -12.94 -18.55
CA ILE A 177 -2.89 -11.85 -19.24
C ILE A 177 -2.47 -11.81 -20.72
N THR A 178 -3.43 -11.96 -21.60
CA THR A 178 -3.22 -11.95 -23.06
C THR A 178 -3.13 -10.54 -23.66
N GLN A 179 -3.64 -9.54 -22.95
CA GLN A 179 -3.66 -8.13 -23.36
C GLN A 179 -3.01 -7.26 -22.26
N PRO A 180 -1.67 -7.22 -22.17
CA PRO A 180 -0.97 -6.49 -21.10
C PRO A 180 -1.24 -4.98 -21.10
N GLU A 181 -1.57 -4.39 -22.25
CA GLU A 181 -1.85 -2.96 -22.42
C GLU A 181 -3.07 -2.47 -21.64
N LYS A 182 -3.97 -3.36 -21.25
CA LYS A 182 -5.10 -3.03 -20.38
C LYS A 182 -4.71 -2.82 -18.92
N ILE A 183 -3.49 -3.22 -18.53
CA ILE A 183 -2.98 -2.99 -17.17
C ILE A 183 -2.34 -1.60 -17.12
N LYS A 184 -2.93 -0.71 -16.34
CA LYS A 184 -2.46 0.65 -16.13
C LYS A 184 -1.82 0.76 -14.75
N VAL A 185 -0.58 1.23 -14.71
CA VAL A 185 0.11 1.53 -13.45
C VAL A 185 -0.31 2.94 -13.03
N VAL A 186 -0.94 3.03 -11.86
CA VAL A 186 -1.28 4.29 -11.21
C VAL A 186 -0.69 4.25 -9.82
N TYR A 187 0.43 4.89 -9.65
CA TYR A 187 1.15 4.93 -8.38
C TYR A 187 0.28 5.57 -7.28
N PRO A 188 0.37 5.10 -6.02
CA PRO A 188 -0.39 5.71 -4.93
C PRO A 188 -0.01 7.18 -4.73
N PRO A 189 -0.98 8.09 -4.56
CA PRO A 189 -0.67 9.50 -4.35
C PRO A 189 -0.01 9.70 -2.98
N ILE A 190 1.09 10.45 -2.95
CA ILE A 190 1.80 10.84 -1.75
C ILE A 190 1.60 12.34 -1.55
N ASP A 191 0.80 12.69 -0.56
CA ASP A 191 0.45 14.07 -0.21
C ASP A 191 1.42 14.59 0.85
N ILE A 192 2.69 14.68 0.49
CA ILE A 192 3.76 15.29 1.30
C ILE A 192 4.55 16.19 0.36
N SER A 193 4.40 17.49 0.53
CA SER A 193 5.24 18.45 -0.17
C SER A 193 6.68 18.36 0.37
N PRO A 194 7.71 18.45 -0.48
CA PRO A 194 9.09 18.49 -0.02
C PRO A 194 9.34 19.81 0.72
N SER A 195 8.99 19.84 1.99
CA SER A 195 9.04 21.06 2.83
C SER A 195 10.22 21.06 3.80
N HIS A 196 10.92 19.94 3.90
CA HIS A 196 12.04 19.81 4.82
C HIS A 196 13.35 19.66 4.04
N PRO A 197 14.40 20.39 4.45
CA PRO A 197 15.74 20.17 3.91
C PRO A 197 16.19 18.73 4.24
N TYR A 198 17.13 18.24 3.46
CA TYR A 198 17.80 16.97 3.73
C TYR A 198 18.34 16.92 5.16
N LYS A 199 18.07 15.82 5.84
CA LYS A 199 18.66 15.54 7.16
C LYS A 199 20.05 14.96 7.01
N ASN A 200 21.07 15.83 7.10
CA ASN A 200 22.45 15.38 7.08
C ASN A 200 22.83 14.73 8.42
N ILE A 201 23.09 13.43 8.37
CA ILE A 201 23.42 12.65 9.58
C ILE A 201 24.81 12.96 10.16
N SER A 202 25.72 13.58 9.39
CA SER A 202 27.04 14.00 9.91
C SER A 202 26.96 15.21 10.85
N ASN A 203 25.93 16.03 10.74
CA ASN A 203 25.76 17.26 11.53
C ASN A 203 24.94 17.06 12.80
N ILE A 204 24.68 15.81 13.18
CA ILE A 204 23.83 15.49 14.35
C ILE A 204 24.70 15.47 15.62
N ALA A 205 24.49 16.45 16.50
CA ALA A 205 25.21 16.55 17.79
C ALA A 205 24.79 15.48 18.83
N ARG A 206 23.63 14.82 18.61
CA ARG A 206 23.12 13.71 19.43
C ARG A 206 23.40 12.36 18.77
N ARG A 207 23.11 11.25 19.45
CA ARG A 207 23.14 9.93 18.83
C ARG A 207 22.18 9.87 17.64
N VAL A 208 22.66 9.35 16.50
CA VAL A 208 21.83 9.08 15.33
C VAL A 208 20.71 8.12 15.69
N THR A 209 19.52 8.37 15.19
CA THR A 209 18.34 7.53 15.43
C THR A 209 17.88 6.89 14.11
N ILE A 210 17.98 5.56 14.04
CA ILE A 210 17.45 4.77 12.91
C ILE A 210 16.02 4.38 13.21
N GLY A 211 15.11 4.62 12.26
CA GLY A 211 13.68 4.35 12.41
C GLY A 211 13.18 3.12 11.67
N MET A 212 12.13 2.48 12.22
CA MET A 212 11.35 1.44 11.56
C MET A 212 9.86 1.62 11.85
N ILE A 213 9.00 1.38 10.85
CA ILE A 213 7.55 1.50 11.00
C ILE A 213 6.87 0.13 10.96
N ASN A 214 6.01 -0.14 11.96
CA ASN A 214 5.26 -1.38 12.12
C ASN A 214 6.12 -2.65 12.07
N PRO A 215 7.14 -2.81 12.95
CA PRO A 215 8.00 -3.97 12.97
C PRO A 215 7.19 -5.27 13.10
N SER A 216 7.53 -6.25 12.27
CA SER A 216 6.95 -7.60 12.27
C SER A 216 7.90 -8.54 11.51
N PRO A 217 7.78 -9.86 11.62
CA PRO A 217 8.60 -10.79 10.83
C PRO A 217 8.54 -10.51 9.33
N ALA A 218 7.34 -10.20 8.80
CA ALA A 218 7.17 -9.83 7.40
C ALA A 218 7.87 -8.52 7.02
N LYS A 219 8.02 -7.61 7.98
CA LYS A 219 8.73 -6.32 7.80
C LYS A 219 10.21 -6.41 8.17
N GLY A 220 10.72 -7.59 8.56
CA GLY A 220 12.12 -7.80 8.90
C GLY A 220 12.51 -7.20 10.24
N ASP A 221 11.68 -7.34 11.27
CA ASP A 221 12.02 -6.87 12.63
C ASP A 221 13.30 -7.51 13.18
N PHE A 222 13.66 -8.71 12.74
CA PHE A 222 14.93 -9.34 13.08
C PHE A 222 16.16 -8.58 12.54
N ILE A 223 16.05 -7.95 11.36
CA ILE A 223 17.07 -7.05 10.82
C ILE A 223 17.25 -5.84 11.74
N PHE A 224 16.12 -5.20 12.12
CA PHE A 224 16.15 -4.05 13.03
C PHE A 224 16.81 -4.38 14.38
N ILE A 225 16.47 -5.52 14.98
CA ILE A 225 17.08 -6.01 16.21
C ILE A 225 18.56 -6.35 16.01
N GLY A 226 18.90 -6.98 14.88
CA GLY A 226 20.28 -7.31 14.53
C GLY A 226 21.17 -6.08 14.40
N LEU A 227 20.67 -5.02 13.73
CA LEU A 227 21.34 -3.74 13.61
C LEU A 227 21.52 -3.07 14.98
N ALA A 228 20.48 -3.08 15.82
CA ALA A 228 20.58 -2.49 17.17
C ALA A 228 21.66 -3.17 18.03
N LYS A 229 21.86 -4.46 17.89
CA LYS A 229 22.98 -5.18 18.55
C LYS A 229 24.35 -4.79 18.02
N LYS A 230 24.46 -4.58 16.70
CA LYS A 230 25.73 -4.22 16.05
C LYS A 230 26.13 -2.77 16.28
N PHE A 231 25.17 -1.88 16.46
CA PHE A 231 25.38 -0.44 16.66
C PHE A 231 24.89 0.04 18.05
N PRO A 232 25.56 -0.32 19.16
CA PRO A 232 25.10 0.01 20.51
C PRO A 232 25.07 1.53 20.81
N ASN A 233 25.85 2.31 20.06
CA ASN A 233 25.90 3.77 20.17
C ASN A 233 24.90 4.50 19.26
N VAL A 234 24.04 3.79 18.53
CA VAL A 234 22.98 4.31 17.67
C VAL A 234 21.63 4.03 18.35
N ASN A 235 20.73 4.99 18.32
CA ASN A 235 19.35 4.76 18.77
C ASN A 235 18.54 4.08 17.65
N PHE A 236 17.70 3.16 18.05
CA PHE A 236 16.76 2.48 17.15
C PHE A 236 15.34 2.77 17.60
N MET A 237 14.56 3.51 16.81
CA MET A 237 13.20 3.90 17.21
C MET A 237 12.18 3.23 16.29
N TYR A 238 11.20 2.54 16.87
CA TYR A 238 10.13 1.95 16.09
C TYR A 238 8.77 2.58 16.41
N PHE A 239 7.91 2.66 15.39
CA PHE A 239 6.57 3.22 15.47
C PHE A 239 5.54 2.15 15.16
N SER A 240 4.63 1.89 16.08
CA SER A 240 3.55 0.93 15.88
C SER A 240 2.36 1.22 16.81
N LYS A 241 1.20 0.63 16.50
CA LYS A 241 0.01 0.73 17.36
C LYS A 241 0.18 0.00 18.70
N ASN A 242 1.03 -1.01 18.72
CA ASN A 242 1.28 -1.83 19.91
C ASN A 242 2.73 -1.68 20.33
N ASN A 243 2.96 -1.51 21.64
CA ASN A 243 4.31 -1.58 22.19
C ASN A 243 4.79 -3.04 22.15
N LYS A 244 5.90 -3.27 21.45
CA LYS A 244 6.66 -4.51 21.50
C LYS A 244 7.82 -4.31 22.46
N GLN A 245 7.93 -5.13 23.47
CA GLN A 245 9.07 -5.05 24.38
C GLN A 245 10.28 -5.72 23.73
N TYR A 246 11.34 -4.94 23.50
CA TYR A 246 12.63 -5.43 23.07
C TYR A 246 13.62 -5.34 24.24
N GLN A 247 14.50 -6.34 24.37
CA GLN A 247 15.46 -6.44 25.50
C GLN A 247 16.78 -5.68 25.22
N LEU A 248 16.73 -4.62 24.42
CA LEU A 248 17.90 -3.79 24.08
C LEU A 248 17.63 -2.34 24.48
N GLU A 249 18.54 -1.75 25.27
CA GLU A 249 18.40 -0.40 25.81
C GLU A 249 18.35 0.69 24.73
N ASN A 250 19.01 0.44 23.59
CA ASN A 250 19.02 1.37 22.46
C ASN A 250 17.81 1.22 21.53
N ILE A 251 16.84 0.34 21.84
CA ILE A 251 15.57 0.23 21.09
C ILE A 251 14.46 1.00 21.84
N ILE A 252 13.93 2.02 21.19
CA ILE A 252 12.98 2.97 21.74
C ILE A 252 11.60 2.81 21.07
N TYR A 253 10.54 2.76 21.88
CA TYR A 253 9.18 2.82 21.37
C TYR A 253 8.74 4.26 21.13
N GLY A 254 8.51 4.62 19.86
CA GLY A 254 8.08 5.95 19.43
C GLY A 254 6.57 6.18 19.46
N GLY A 255 5.79 5.15 19.82
CA GLY A 255 4.33 5.23 19.81
C GLY A 255 3.70 5.10 18.41
N TRP A 256 2.41 5.40 18.32
CA TRP A 256 1.69 5.53 17.05
C TRP A 256 1.50 7.00 16.72
N ILE A 257 2.11 7.47 15.66
CA ILE A 257 2.01 8.85 15.17
C ILE A 257 1.34 8.81 13.80
N SER A 258 0.19 9.45 13.66
CA SER A 258 -0.55 9.53 12.40
C SER A 258 0.02 10.56 11.44
N ASP A 259 0.53 11.68 11.99
CA ASP A 259 1.20 12.69 11.20
C ASP A 259 2.62 12.25 10.82
N ARG A 260 2.88 12.19 9.52
CA ARG A 260 4.15 11.68 8.98
C ARG A 260 5.30 12.62 9.23
N SER A 261 5.08 13.92 9.14
CA SER A 261 6.13 14.91 9.41
C SER A 261 6.61 14.82 10.84
N SER A 262 5.70 14.76 11.82
CA SER A 262 6.02 14.56 13.23
C SER A 262 6.70 13.21 13.52
N LEU A 263 6.38 12.16 12.75
CA LEU A 263 7.03 10.86 12.87
C LEU A 263 8.48 10.95 12.37
N PHE A 264 8.66 11.42 11.14
CA PHE A 264 9.98 11.47 10.50
C PHE A 264 10.91 12.51 11.14
N SER A 265 10.39 13.54 11.84
CA SER A 265 11.23 14.47 12.60
C SER A 265 12.03 13.80 13.71
N LYS A 266 11.58 12.65 14.23
CA LYS A 266 12.18 11.94 15.36
C LYS A 266 13.32 10.99 14.98
N ILE A 267 13.53 10.72 13.71
CA ILE A 267 14.54 9.78 13.20
C ILE A 267 15.42 10.46 12.15
N ASP A 268 16.57 9.89 11.89
CA ASP A 268 17.60 10.45 11.01
C ASP A 268 17.86 9.58 9.78
N LEU A 269 17.51 8.30 9.85
CA LEU A 269 17.55 7.33 8.76
C LEU A 269 16.38 6.36 8.93
N LEU A 270 15.66 6.07 7.86
CA LEU A 270 14.62 5.04 7.88
C LEU A 270 15.15 3.75 7.28
N ILE A 271 14.85 2.60 7.89
CA ILE A 271 15.01 1.30 7.26
C ILE A 271 13.65 0.68 6.94
N VAL A 272 13.55 0.11 5.73
CA VAL A 272 12.36 -0.62 5.25
C VAL A 272 12.81 -2.03 4.84
N SER A 273 13.02 -2.87 5.84
CA SER A 273 13.63 -4.21 5.72
C SER A 273 12.63 -5.32 5.39
N SER A 274 11.59 -5.02 4.61
CA SER A 274 10.52 -5.97 4.29
C SER A 274 11.06 -7.27 3.70
N GLN A 275 10.63 -8.39 4.30
CA GLN A 275 10.99 -9.75 3.86
C GLN A 275 9.97 -10.33 2.88
N TRP A 276 8.88 -9.65 2.67
CA TRP A 276 7.88 -10.00 1.68
C TRP A 276 7.86 -8.98 0.55
N PRO A 277 7.48 -9.38 -0.66
CA PRO A 277 7.46 -8.45 -1.78
C PRO A 277 6.37 -7.39 -1.59
N GLU A 278 6.79 -6.17 -1.25
CA GLU A 278 5.86 -5.05 -1.09
C GLU A 278 5.20 -4.71 -2.43
N PRO A 279 3.88 -4.50 -2.48
CA PRO A 279 3.22 -4.07 -3.71
C PRO A 279 3.71 -2.72 -4.24
N PHE A 280 4.12 -1.79 -3.35
CA PHE A 280 4.70 -0.50 -3.69
C PHE A 280 5.72 -0.03 -2.65
N GLY A 281 5.29 0.44 -1.48
CA GLY A 281 6.19 0.96 -0.44
C GLY A 281 5.99 2.45 -0.17
N ARG A 282 4.76 2.88 0.12
CA ARG A 282 4.44 4.29 0.42
C ARG A 282 5.39 4.96 1.41
N VAL A 283 5.80 4.21 2.44
CA VAL A 283 6.57 4.75 3.57
C VAL A 283 7.96 5.23 3.16
N SER A 284 8.60 4.61 2.17
CA SER A 284 9.89 5.05 1.64
C SER A 284 9.77 6.39 0.94
N VAL A 285 8.74 6.56 0.09
CA VAL A 285 8.47 7.84 -0.58
C VAL A 285 8.09 8.93 0.42
N GLU A 286 7.24 8.61 1.39
CA GLU A 286 6.85 9.54 2.45
C GLU A 286 8.07 10.06 3.22
N ALA A 287 9.04 9.20 3.52
CA ALA A 287 10.28 9.56 4.21
C ALA A 287 11.21 10.42 3.34
N ILE A 288 11.45 10.02 2.08
CA ILE A 288 12.27 10.79 1.13
C ILE A 288 11.72 12.22 0.99
N ARG A 289 10.41 12.37 0.80
CA ARG A 289 9.77 13.70 0.67
C ARG A 289 9.75 14.51 1.97
N SER A 290 10.01 13.86 3.09
CA SER A 290 10.21 14.51 4.40
C SER A 290 11.68 14.84 4.71
N GLY A 291 12.58 14.77 3.73
CA GLY A 291 14.02 15.08 3.90
C GLY A 291 14.83 13.94 4.52
N LEU A 292 14.27 12.74 4.66
CA LEU A 292 14.89 11.62 5.39
C LEU A 292 15.50 10.61 4.40
N PRO A 293 16.80 10.25 4.54
CA PRO A 293 17.38 9.14 3.80
C PRO A 293 16.73 7.80 4.21
N VAL A 294 16.64 6.88 3.25
CA VAL A 294 15.94 5.59 3.42
C VAL A 294 16.77 4.47 2.84
N ILE A 295 16.93 3.38 3.58
CA ILE A 295 17.49 2.12 3.04
C ILE A 295 16.36 1.10 2.96
N VAL A 296 16.19 0.48 1.80
CA VAL A 296 15.09 -0.45 1.54
C VAL A 296 15.60 -1.83 1.11
N SER A 297 14.82 -2.88 1.40
CA SER A 297 15.02 -4.20 0.81
C SER A 297 14.71 -4.20 -0.69
N GLY A 298 15.44 -4.97 -1.50
CA GLY A 298 15.19 -5.24 -2.92
C GLY A 298 13.95 -6.10 -3.14
N SER A 299 12.86 -5.82 -2.43
CA SER A 299 11.67 -6.67 -2.35
C SER A 299 10.45 -5.98 -2.94
N GLY A 300 9.99 -6.49 -4.08
CA GLY A 300 8.77 -6.01 -4.71
C GLY A 300 8.88 -4.60 -5.29
N GLY A 301 7.81 -3.82 -5.15
CA GLY A 301 7.73 -2.44 -5.63
C GLY A 301 8.52 -1.42 -4.82
N LEU A 302 9.20 -1.81 -3.75
CA LEU A 302 10.09 -0.91 -3.00
C LEU A 302 11.23 -0.37 -3.87
N THR A 303 11.74 -1.18 -4.80
CA THR A 303 12.82 -0.79 -5.71
C THR A 303 12.44 0.33 -6.68
N GLU A 304 11.13 0.60 -6.85
CA GLU A 304 10.62 1.68 -7.69
C GLU A 304 10.55 3.02 -6.95
N THR A 305 10.77 3.03 -5.63
CA THR A 305 10.50 4.19 -4.77
C THR A 305 11.72 5.01 -4.40
N VAL A 306 12.92 4.50 -4.65
CA VAL A 306 14.19 5.12 -4.28
C VAL A 306 15.26 4.87 -5.33
N ASP A 307 16.36 5.63 -5.28
CA ASP A 307 17.57 5.33 -6.09
C ASP A 307 18.14 3.95 -5.70
N LYS A 308 18.71 3.26 -6.69
CA LYS A 308 19.28 1.91 -6.53
C LYS A 308 20.37 1.80 -5.44
N LEU A 309 21.06 2.89 -5.14
CA LEU A 309 22.07 2.88 -4.05
C LEU A 309 21.44 2.74 -2.67
N PHE A 310 20.15 3.00 -2.51
CA PHE A 310 19.42 2.73 -1.27
C PHE A 310 18.86 1.31 -1.18
N VAL A 311 18.98 0.50 -2.22
CA VAL A 311 18.42 -0.85 -2.28
C VAL A 311 19.43 -1.88 -1.80
N ILE A 312 19.00 -2.83 -0.97
CA ILE A 312 19.76 -4.01 -0.55
C ILE A 312 19.17 -5.24 -1.23
N GLU A 313 19.92 -5.85 -2.13
CA GLU A 313 19.46 -7.01 -2.91
C GLU A 313 19.35 -8.28 -2.03
N LYS A 314 20.38 -8.57 -1.22
CA LYS A 314 20.38 -9.70 -0.27
C LYS A 314 19.80 -9.26 1.08
N TYR A 315 18.54 -8.86 1.07
CA TYR A 315 17.87 -8.19 2.20
C TYR A 315 17.53 -9.12 3.39
N ASP A 316 17.68 -10.41 3.25
CA ASP A 316 17.60 -11.42 4.33
C ASP A 316 18.92 -11.61 5.09
N CYS A 317 20.05 -11.07 4.56
CA CYS A 317 21.37 -11.14 5.16
C CYS A 317 21.62 -9.90 6.04
N ILE A 318 21.81 -10.09 7.34
CA ILE A 318 22.06 -8.98 8.29
C ILE A 318 23.35 -8.20 7.97
N ASP A 319 24.39 -8.89 7.49
CA ASP A 319 25.68 -8.25 7.22
C ASP A 319 25.58 -7.25 6.06
N GLU A 320 24.71 -7.48 5.08
CA GLU A 320 24.45 -6.52 4.00
C GLU A 320 23.81 -5.22 4.54
N TRP A 321 22.94 -5.34 5.55
CA TRP A 321 22.35 -4.18 6.23
C TRP A 321 23.38 -3.45 7.09
N VAL A 322 24.24 -4.17 7.81
CA VAL A 322 25.35 -3.60 8.59
C VAL A 322 26.25 -2.79 7.66
N ASN A 323 26.75 -3.41 6.58
CA ASN A 323 27.59 -2.75 5.59
C ASN A 323 26.96 -1.50 4.99
N LYS A 324 25.65 -1.55 4.72
CA LYS A 324 24.91 -0.42 4.13
C LYS A 324 24.74 0.72 5.14
N VAL A 325 24.50 0.43 6.41
CA VAL A 325 24.40 1.45 7.47
C VAL A 325 25.76 2.09 7.72
N GLU A 326 26.83 1.31 7.78
CA GLU A 326 28.20 1.82 7.88
C GLU A 326 28.58 2.69 6.67
N TRP A 327 28.21 2.23 5.46
CA TRP A 327 28.39 3.03 4.26
C TRP A 327 27.67 4.38 4.36
N ALA A 328 26.42 4.40 4.84
CA ALA A 328 25.65 5.62 5.00
C ALA A 328 26.31 6.61 5.99
N PHE A 329 26.90 6.11 7.06
CA PHE A 329 27.59 6.95 8.05
C PHE A 329 28.92 7.50 7.54
N ASN A 330 29.62 6.74 6.69
CA ASN A 330 30.96 7.09 6.18
C ASN A 330 30.94 7.89 4.87
N ASN A 331 29.78 7.99 4.19
CA ASN A 331 29.67 8.60 2.88
C ASN A 331 28.49 9.59 2.82
N THR A 332 28.47 10.56 3.70
CA THR A 332 27.34 11.49 3.88
C THR A 332 27.01 12.32 2.66
N ASP A 333 28.03 12.74 1.86
CA ASP A 333 27.80 13.48 0.62
C ASP A 333 27.16 12.61 -0.47
N ILE A 334 27.58 11.32 -0.56
CA ILE A 334 26.96 10.37 -1.49
C ILE A 334 25.55 10.05 -1.03
N LEU A 335 25.33 9.95 0.28
CA LEU A 335 24.01 9.71 0.85
C LEU A 335 23.04 10.85 0.50
N GLU A 336 23.47 12.10 0.60
CA GLU A 336 22.69 13.28 0.23
C GLU A 336 22.36 13.28 -1.28
N ASN A 337 23.34 13.02 -2.13
CA ASN A 337 23.13 12.92 -3.58
C ASN A 337 22.15 11.77 -3.91
N THR A 338 22.26 10.63 -3.25
CA THR A 338 21.35 9.49 -3.43
C THR A 338 19.92 9.82 -2.97
N TRP A 339 19.80 10.56 -1.87
CA TRP A 339 18.52 11.09 -1.43
C TRP A 339 17.92 12.07 -2.45
N SER A 340 18.70 12.99 -2.98
CA SER A 340 18.26 13.95 -4.01
C SER A 340 17.74 13.25 -5.26
N LYS A 341 18.44 12.23 -5.76
CA LYS A 341 17.96 11.41 -6.88
C LYS A 341 16.67 10.67 -6.53
N SER A 342 16.54 10.17 -5.30
CA SER A 342 15.32 9.52 -4.83
C SER A 342 14.16 10.51 -4.71
N LEU A 343 14.44 11.77 -4.37
CA LEU A 343 13.45 12.84 -4.37
C LEU A 343 12.93 13.12 -5.78
N GLU A 344 13.81 13.18 -6.78
CA GLU A 344 13.41 13.29 -8.19
C GLU A 344 12.52 12.11 -8.63
N VAL A 345 12.89 10.89 -8.28
CA VAL A 345 12.04 9.69 -8.50
C VAL A 345 10.67 9.86 -7.86
N SER A 346 10.60 10.51 -6.70
CA SER A 346 9.35 10.68 -5.95
C SER A 346 8.33 11.61 -6.62
N GLU A 347 8.75 12.45 -7.59
CA GLU A 347 7.87 13.39 -8.29
C GLU A 347 6.78 12.67 -9.13
N GLN A 348 7.01 11.44 -9.55
CA GLN A 348 5.99 10.64 -10.23
C GLN A 348 4.86 10.16 -9.30
N PHE A 349 5.02 10.30 -7.98
CA PHE A 349 4.06 9.81 -6.97
C PHE A 349 3.24 10.93 -6.34
N VAL A 350 3.37 12.16 -6.82
CA VAL A 350 2.60 13.29 -6.30
C VAL A 350 1.12 13.21 -6.68
N THR A 351 0.33 13.93 -5.92
CA THR A 351 -1.14 13.92 -6.05
C THR A 351 -1.60 14.35 -7.45
N GLU A 352 -0.93 15.30 -8.08
CA GLU A 352 -1.21 15.82 -9.41
C GLU A 352 -0.97 14.78 -10.52
N GLN A 353 0.14 14.04 -10.45
CA GLN A 353 0.44 12.97 -11.40
C GLN A 353 -0.55 11.80 -11.27
N HIS A 354 -0.93 11.47 -10.04
CA HIS A 354 -1.95 10.46 -9.79
C HIS A 354 -3.30 10.88 -10.39
N GLU A 355 -3.74 12.12 -10.19
CA GLU A 355 -4.98 12.66 -10.75
C GLU A 355 -4.95 12.62 -12.28
N LYS A 356 -3.87 13.10 -12.90
CA LYS A 356 -3.68 13.04 -14.37
C LYS A 356 -3.82 11.62 -14.89
N SER A 357 -3.13 10.65 -14.30
CA SER A 357 -3.19 9.24 -14.70
C SER A 357 -4.59 8.66 -14.55
N LEU A 358 -5.34 9.06 -13.51
CA LEU A 358 -6.72 8.65 -13.34
C LEU A 358 -7.62 9.21 -14.44
N LEU A 359 -7.52 10.50 -14.73
CA LEU A 359 -8.35 11.13 -15.74
C LEU A 359 -8.13 10.54 -17.12
N GLU A 360 -6.90 10.22 -17.51
CA GLU A 360 -6.58 9.50 -18.75
C GLU A 360 -7.32 8.15 -18.85
N ILE A 361 -7.44 7.43 -17.72
CA ILE A 361 -8.11 6.13 -17.66
C ILE A 361 -9.64 6.27 -17.66
N PHE A 362 -10.17 7.22 -16.91
CA PHE A 362 -11.62 7.33 -16.71
C PHE A 362 -12.33 8.15 -17.80
N HIS A 363 -11.64 9.01 -18.53
CA HIS A 363 -12.16 9.73 -19.70
C HIS A 363 -12.14 8.88 -20.98
N SER A 364 -11.18 7.95 -21.14
CA SER A 364 -11.11 6.99 -22.25
C SER A 364 -12.25 5.97 -22.17
#